data_be7dddff872302aeee407ea1089077ce
#
_entry.id   be7dddff872302aeee407ea1089077ce
#
_cell.length_a   1.000
_cell.length_b   1.000
_cell.length_c   1.000
_cell.angle_alpha   90.00
_cell.angle_beta   90.00
_cell.angle_gamma   90.00
#
_symmetry.space_group_name_H-M   'P 1'
#
loop_
_entity.id
_entity.type
_entity.pdbx_description
1 polymer ?
#
loop_
_entity_poly.entity_id
_entity_poly.type
_entity_poly.pdbx_seq_one_letter_code
_entity_poly.pdbx_strand_id
1 'polypeptide(L)'
;MIIKIPLTCRSKKNSQRIIVNSRTGRPMIIQSELYKDFEQECGLFLNKYKTNIDYPINIKATFYVPDKRKRDLTNLENAIADILVKYKVIADDNYNIIAGWDGSRIIYEKDRMETILEIKEV
;
A
#
# COMPACT_ATOMS: atom_id res chain seq x y z
N MET A 1 -9.45 9.44 11.13
CA MET A 1 -8.89 10.06 9.90
C MET A 1 -9.23 9.17 8.72
N ILE A 2 -9.76 9.74 7.67
CA ILE A 2 -10.11 9.02 6.45
C ILE A 2 -9.26 9.56 5.30
N ILE A 3 -8.55 8.65 4.62
CA ILE A 3 -7.73 8.99 3.45
C ILE A 3 -8.30 8.26 2.25
N LYS A 4 -8.57 9.00 1.18
CA LYS A 4 -9.04 8.44 -0.09
C LYS A 4 -7.97 8.58 -1.15
N ILE A 5 -7.59 7.45 -1.75
CA ILE A 5 -6.61 7.40 -2.82
C ILE A 5 -7.34 6.88 -4.07
N PRO A 6 -7.49 7.68 -5.13
CA PRO A 6 -8.24 7.29 -6.33
C PRO A 6 -7.42 6.38 -7.26
N LEU A 7 -6.82 5.35 -6.70
CA LEU A 7 -5.95 4.41 -7.39
C LEU A 7 -6.23 2.99 -6.92
N THR A 8 -6.08 2.02 -7.82
CA THR A 8 -6.06 0.61 -7.46
C THR A 8 -4.73 0.31 -6.77
N CYS A 9 -4.80 -0.22 -5.54
CA CYS A 9 -3.60 -0.60 -4.81
C CYS A 9 -2.86 -1.73 -5.53
N ARG A 10 -1.54 -1.59 -5.64
CA ARG A 10 -0.65 -2.57 -6.26
C ARG A 10 0.24 -3.20 -5.20
N SER A 11 0.44 -4.51 -5.31
CA SER A 11 1.33 -5.25 -4.43
C SER A 11 2.77 -5.20 -4.95
N LYS A 12 3.73 -4.99 -4.06
CA LYS A 12 5.16 -5.14 -4.38
C LYS A 12 5.48 -6.53 -4.88
N LYS A 13 4.93 -7.54 -4.19
CA LYS A 13 5.21 -8.94 -4.47
C LYS A 13 4.79 -9.34 -5.88
N ASN A 14 3.62 -8.86 -6.33
CA ASN A 14 3.11 -9.18 -7.67
C ASN A 14 3.70 -8.26 -8.75
N SER A 15 4.46 -7.25 -8.35
CA SER A 15 5.08 -6.27 -9.24
C SER A 15 6.59 -6.39 -9.32
N GLN A 16 7.15 -7.45 -8.76
CA GLN A 16 8.59 -7.73 -8.84
C GLN A 16 8.91 -8.43 -10.14
N ARG A 17 10.12 -8.21 -10.64
CA ARG A 17 10.67 -8.96 -11.77
C ARG A 17 12.13 -9.30 -11.50
N ILE A 18 12.59 -10.39 -12.12
CA ILE A 18 13.97 -10.84 -12.01
C ILE A 18 14.72 -10.35 -13.25
N ILE A 19 15.85 -9.67 -13.03
CA ILE A 19 16.78 -9.27 -14.09
C ILE A 19 18.15 -9.84 -13.79
N VAL A 20 19.00 -9.90 -14.81
CA VAL A 20 20.39 -10.34 -14.66
C VAL A 20 21.28 -9.11 -14.56
N ASN A 21 22.11 -9.05 -13.50
CA ASN A 21 23.10 -8.00 -13.36
C ASN A 21 24.20 -8.20 -14.41
N SER A 22 24.39 -7.22 -15.28
CA SER A 22 25.35 -7.31 -16.39
C SER A 22 26.82 -7.40 -15.92
N ARG A 23 27.14 -6.92 -14.73
CA ARG A 23 28.50 -6.95 -14.17
C ARG A 23 28.85 -8.30 -13.53
N THR A 24 27.89 -8.89 -12.80
CA THR A 24 28.12 -10.09 -12.00
C THR A 24 27.54 -11.36 -12.62
N GLY A 25 26.64 -11.22 -13.60
CA GLY A 25 25.89 -12.33 -14.17
C GLY A 25 24.87 -12.96 -13.20
N ARG A 26 24.64 -12.33 -12.04
CA ARG A 26 23.72 -12.84 -11.00
C ARG A 26 22.31 -12.30 -11.20
N PRO A 27 21.28 -13.12 -10.92
CA PRO A 27 19.91 -12.63 -10.94
C PRO A 27 19.65 -11.63 -9.81
N MET A 28 18.85 -10.61 -10.11
CA MET A 28 18.38 -9.62 -9.15
C MET A 28 16.88 -9.49 -9.21
N ILE A 29 16.24 -9.25 -8.06
CA ILE A 29 14.82 -8.95 -7.98
C ILE A 29 14.67 -7.43 -7.87
N ILE A 30 13.91 -6.83 -8.78
CA ILE A 30 13.63 -5.40 -8.76
C ILE A 30 12.13 -5.15 -8.77
N GLN A 31 11.73 -3.99 -8.24
CA GLN A 31 10.35 -3.54 -8.32
C GLN A 31 10.01 -3.17 -9.76
N SER A 32 8.79 -3.51 -10.21
CA SER A 32 8.32 -3.08 -11.52
C SER A 32 8.08 -1.57 -11.53
N GLU A 33 8.13 -0.97 -12.72
CA GLU A 33 7.79 0.44 -12.89
C GLU A 33 6.35 0.74 -12.49
N LEU A 34 5.43 -0.20 -12.70
CA LEU A 34 4.02 -0.05 -12.32
C LEU A 34 3.86 0.18 -10.82
N TYR A 35 4.63 -0.56 -10.00
CA TYR A 35 4.59 -0.34 -8.54
C TYR A 35 5.22 1.00 -8.17
N LYS A 36 6.35 1.34 -8.78
CA LYS A 36 7.03 2.62 -8.52
C LYS A 36 6.14 3.80 -8.87
N ASP A 37 5.45 3.74 -10.01
CA ASP A 37 4.51 4.78 -10.43
C ASP A 37 3.34 4.90 -9.45
N PHE A 38 2.78 3.77 -9.03
CA PHE A 38 1.72 3.76 -8.02
C PHE A 38 2.19 4.41 -6.72
N GLU A 39 3.38 4.04 -6.24
CA GLU A 39 3.95 4.60 -5.02
C GLU A 39 4.13 6.13 -5.11
N GLN A 40 4.65 6.61 -6.24
CA GLN A 40 4.82 8.05 -6.46
C GLN A 40 3.48 8.79 -6.54
N GLU A 41 2.50 8.23 -7.25
CA GLU A 41 1.17 8.81 -7.34
C GLU A 41 0.48 8.90 -5.98
N CYS A 42 0.63 7.87 -5.15
CA CYS A 42 0.11 7.89 -3.77
C CYS A 42 0.63 9.10 -2.99
N GLY A 43 1.88 9.49 -3.21
CA GLY A 43 2.48 10.65 -2.55
C GLY A 43 1.71 11.94 -2.79
N LEU A 44 1.12 12.10 -3.97
CA LEU A 44 0.33 13.29 -4.30
C LEU A 44 -0.90 13.42 -3.40
N PHE A 45 -1.47 12.29 -2.97
CA PHE A 45 -2.66 12.26 -2.11
C PHE A 45 -2.30 12.22 -0.63
N LEU A 46 -1.09 11.76 -0.28
CA LEU A 46 -0.65 11.58 1.10
C LEU A 46 0.14 12.77 1.66
N ASN A 47 0.66 13.65 0.82
CA ASN A 47 1.50 14.77 1.25
C ASN A 47 0.85 15.68 2.29
N LYS A 48 -0.47 15.82 2.26
CA LYS A 48 -1.21 16.62 3.26
C LYS A 48 -1.43 15.89 4.58
N TYR A 49 -1.07 14.62 4.68
CA TYR A 49 -1.30 13.79 5.87
C TYR A 49 0.01 13.43 6.58
N LYS A 50 0.99 14.30 6.61
CA LYS A 50 2.28 14.06 7.28
C LYS A 50 2.13 14.13 8.80
N THR A 51 1.31 13.26 9.35
CA THR A 51 0.96 13.22 10.76
C THR A 51 1.97 12.50 11.64
N ASN A 52 2.81 11.66 11.02
CA ASN A 52 3.84 10.86 11.68
C ASN A 52 3.31 10.17 12.95
N ILE A 53 2.20 9.45 12.80
CA ILE A 53 1.54 8.75 13.92
C ILE A 53 2.50 7.77 14.58
N ASP A 54 2.71 7.92 15.88
CA ASP A 54 3.65 7.12 16.67
C ASP A 54 2.99 6.38 17.85
N TYR A 55 1.70 6.16 17.75
CA TYR A 55 0.88 5.44 18.75
C TYR A 55 0.06 4.35 18.06
N PRO A 56 -0.43 3.34 18.82
CA PRO A 56 -1.15 2.21 18.21
C PRO A 56 -2.45 2.63 17.52
N ILE A 57 -2.62 2.17 16.29
CA ILE A 57 -3.78 2.44 15.45
C ILE A 57 -4.32 1.16 14.83
N ASN A 58 -5.60 1.20 14.45
CA ASN A 58 -6.18 0.22 13.53
C ASN A 58 -6.37 0.89 12.17
N ILE A 59 -5.94 0.23 11.11
CA ILE A 59 -6.16 0.68 9.74
C ILE A 59 -7.23 -0.21 9.12
N LYS A 60 -8.38 0.38 8.80
CA LYS A 60 -9.41 -0.30 8.01
C LYS A 60 -9.22 0.13 6.55
N ALA A 61 -8.65 -0.74 5.75
CA ALA A 61 -8.39 -0.49 4.34
C ALA A 61 -9.47 -1.16 3.49
N THR A 62 -10.16 -0.38 2.68
CA THR A 62 -11.09 -0.89 1.69
C THR A 62 -10.45 -0.71 0.32
N PHE A 63 -10.09 -1.84 -0.30
CA PHE A 63 -9.46 -1.86 -1.62
C PHE A 63 -10.50 -2.14 -2.68
N TYR A 64 -10.96 -1.10 -3.37
CA TYR A 64 -11.85 -1.27 -4.52
C TYR A 64 -11.02 -1.62 -5.74
N VAL A 65 -11.37 -2.72 -6.39
CA VAL A 65 -10.66 -3.21 -7.57
C VAL A 65 -11.61 -3.31 -8.75
N PRO A 66 -11.15 -2.91 -9.96
CA PRO A 66 -12.02 -2.78 -11.14
C PRO A 66 -12.24 -4.09 -11.90
N ASP A 67 -11.55 -5.15 -11.53
CA ASP A 67 -11.58 -6.44 -12.21
C ASP A 67 -11.49 -7.58 -11.20
N LYS A 68 -11.64 -8.82 -11.68
CA LYS A 68 -11.66 -10.02 -10.84
C LYS A 68 -10.31 -10.76 -10.80
N ARG A 69 -9.20 -10.08 -11.09
CA ARG A 69 -7.88 -10.71 -10.97
C ARG A 69 -7.63 -11.14 -9.54
N LYS A 70 -6.90 -12.23 -9.38
CA LYS A 70 -6.51 -12.70 -8.05
C LYS A 70 -5.61 -11.68 -7.38
N ARG A 71 -5.93 -11.35 -6.14
CA ARG A 71 -5.15 -10.46 -5.29
C ARG A 71 -5.12 -11.05 -3.88
N ASP A 72 -4.05 -10.77 -3.18
CA ASP A 72 -3.86 -11.20 -1.80
C ASP A 72 -4.01 -9.98 -0.90
N LEU A 73 -4.97 -10.01 0.01
CA LEU A 73 -5.26 -8.89 0.92
C LEU A 73 -4.02 -8.51 1.74
N THR A 74 -3.31 -9.48 2.27
CA THR A 74 -2.10 -9.23 3.07
C THR A 74 -1.03 -8.50 2.27
N ASN A 75 -0.86 -8.84 1.00
CA ASN A 75 0.10 -8.16 0.13
C ASN A 75 -0.28 -6.70 -0.13
N LEU A 76 -1.58 -6.41 -0.25
CA LEU A 76 -2.06 -5.04 -0.41
C LEU A 76 -1.91 -4.24 0.89
N GLU A 77 -2.18 -4.85 2.04
CA GLU A 77 -1.95 -4.24 3.35
C GLU A 77 -0.48 -3.87 3.54
N ASN A 78 0.43 -4.79 3.20
CA ASN A 78 1.87 -4.56 3.29
C ASN A 78 2.31 -3.39 2.39
N ALA A 79 1.79 -3.32 1.17
CA ALA A 79 2.10 -2.23 0.25
C ALA A 79 1.65 -0.87 0.82
N ILE A 80 0.44 -0.81 1.36
CA ILE A 80 -0.08 0.42 1.99
C ILE A 80 0.74 0.79 3.23
N ALA A 81 1.09 -0.17 4.08
CA ALA A 81 1.91 0.10 5.25
C ALA A 81 3.24 0.75 4.85
N ASP A 82 3.94 0.20 3.86
CA ASP A 82 5.20 0.74 3.37
C ASP A 82 5.04 2.17 2.82
N ILE A 83 3.96 2.42 2.09
CA ILE A 83 3.68 3.75 1.52
C ILE A 83 3.36 4.77 2.61
N LEU A 84 2.58 4.39 3.61
CA LEU A 84 2.26 5.27 4.74
C LEU A 84 3.52 5.67 5.53
N VAL A 85 4.46 4.74 5.70
CA VAL A 85 5.75 5.03 6.34
C VAL A 85 6.59 5.95 5.45
N LYS A 86 6.67 5.67 4.17
CA LYS A 86 7.47 6.46 3.21
C LYS A 86 7.05 7.93 3.20
N TYR A 87 5.76 8.20 3.20
CA TYR A 87 5.24 9.57 3.17
C TYR A 87 4.95 10.14 4.56
N LYS A 88 5.45 9.49 5.61
CA LYS A 88 5.39 9.98 7.00
C LYS A 88 3.98 10.19 7.53
N VAL A 89 3.03 9.42 7.08
CA VAL A 89 1.69 9.37 7.67
C VAL A 89 1.78 8.64 9.01
N ILE A 90 2.55 7.56 9.05
CA ILE A 90 2.84 6.79 10.27
C ILE A 90 4.36 6.70 10.47
N ALA A 91 4.78 6.55 11.72
CA ALA A 91 6.21 6.53 12.06
C ALA A 91 6.90 5.22 11.64
N ASP A 92 6.20 4.09 11.75
CA ASP A 92 6.71 2.76 11.40
C ASP A 92 5.52 1.82 11.17
N ASP A 93 5.78 0.63 10.64
CA ASP A 93 4.76 -0.37 10.36
C ASP A 93 4.76 -1.55 11.35
N ASN A 94 5.56 -1.48 12.42
CA ASN A 94 5.57 -2.53 13.43
C ASN A 94 4.27 -2.52 14.27
N TYR A 95 4.07 -3.56 15.10
CA TYR A 95 2.83 -3.73 15.85
C TYR A 95 2.59 -2.65 16.92
N ASN A 96 3.61 -1.90 17.29
CA ASN A 96 3.44 -0.76 18.21
C ASN A 96 2.72 0.42 17.54
N ILE A 97 2.68 0.43 16.23
CA ILE A 97 2.00 1.46 15.42
C ILE A 97 0.78 0.86 14.73
N ILE A 98 0.96 -0.20 13.93
CA ILE A 98 -0.17 -0.87 13.30
C ILE A 98 -0.57 -2.06 14.18
N ALA A 99 -1.51 -1.80 15.09
CA ALA A 99 -2.00 -2.83 16.01
C ALA A 99 -2.97 -3.79 15.32
N GLY A 100 -3.63 -3.37 14.26
CA GLY A 100 -4.55 -4.23 13.54
C GLY A 100 -4.99 -3.65 12.20
N TRP A 101 -5.60 -4.51 11.40
CA TRP A 101 -6.21 -4.20 10.10
C TRP A 101 -7.70 -4.56 10.11
N ASP A 102 -8.35 -4.46 11.26
CA ASP A 102 -9.73 -4.91 11.45
C ASP A 102 -10.68 -4.21 10.48
N GLY A 103 -11.51 -5.01 9.81
CA GLY A 103 -12.49 -4.54 8.84
C GLY A 103 -11.94 -4.33 7.43
N SER A 104 -10.65 -4.56 7.21
CA SER A 104 -10.04 -4.43 5.87
C SER A 104 -10.55 -5.50 4.92
N ARG A 105 -10.76 -5.12 3.66
CA ARG A 105 -11.26 -6.05 2.63
C ARG A 105 -10.96 -5.55 1.22
N ILE A 106 -10.99 -6.49 0.28
CA ILE A 106 -10.96 -6.20 -1.15
C ILE A 106 -12.41 -6.30 -1.65
N ILE A 107 -12.87 -5.27 -2.37
CA ILE A 107 -14.22 -5.24 -2.94
C ILE A 107 -14.10 -5.06 -4.45
N TYR A 108 -14.65 -6.02 -5.20
CA TYR A 108 -14.78 -5.87 -6.64
C TYR A 108 -15.98 -4.98 -6.96
N GLU A 109 -15.72 -3.96 -7.76
CA GLU A 109 -16.76 -3.11 -8.33
C GLU A 109 -16.27 -2.69 -9.71
N LYS A 110 -17.01 -3.02 -10.75
CA LYS A 110 -16.62 -2.78 -12.14
C LYS A 110 -16.21 -1.31 -12.34
N ASP A 111 -15.03 -1.11 -12.92
CA ASP A 111 -14.46 0.19 -13.26
C ASP A 111 -14.18 1.12 -12.05
N ARG A 112 -14.27 0.60 -10.81
CA ARG A 112 -13.94 1.38 -9.63
C ARG A 112 -12.50 1.13 -9.21
N MET A 113 -11.69 2.20 -9.20
CA MET A 113 -10.30 2.19 -8.78
C MET A 113 -10.14 3.17 -7.62
N GLU A 114 -10.17 2.65 -6.38
CA GLU A 114 -10.11 3.48 -5.19
C GLU A 114 -9.58 2.67 -4.01
N THR A 115 -8.82 3.33 -3.15
CA THR A 115 -8.39 2.77 -1.86
C THR A 115 -8.80 3.74 -0.78
N ILE A 116 -9.58 3.27 0.19
CA ILE A 116 -10.05 4.10 1.31
C ILE A 116 -9.42 3.56 2.60
N LEU A 117 -8.73 4.44 3.31
CA LEU A 117 -8.10 4.10 4.59
C LEU A 117 -8.82 4.84 5.71
N GLU A 118 -9.34 4.09 6.68
CA GLU A 118 -9.86 4.62 7.93
C GLU A 118 -8.86 4.31 9.03
N ILE A 119 -8.23 5.34 9.58
CA ILE A 119 -7.21 5.21 10.63
C ILE A 119 -7.80 5.69 11.94
N LYS A 120 -7.83 4.81 12.94
CA LYS A 120 -8.33 5.12 14.27
C LYS A 120 -7.32 4.70 15.33
N GLU A 121 -7.18 5.53 16.37
CA GLU A 121 -6.40 5.18 17.54
C GLU A 121 -7.05 3.99 18.29
N VAL A 122 -6.21 3.06 18.71
CA VAL A 122 -6.66 1.87 19.46
C VAL A 122 -6.80 2.17 20.95
#